data_d2891f51a32541057f85ceb7ab14f864
#
_entry.id   d2891f51a32541057f85ceb7ab14f864
#
_cell.length_a   1.000
_cell.length_b   1.000
_cell.length_c   1.000
_cell.angle_alpha   90.00
_cell.angle_beta   90.00
_cell.angle_gamma   90.00
#
_symmetry.space_group_name_H-M   'P 1'
#
loop_
_entity.id
_entity.type
_entity.pdbx_description
1 polymer ?
#
loop_
_entity_poly.entity_id
_entity_poly.type
_entity_poly.pdbx_seq_one_letter_code
_entity_poly.pdbx_strand_id
1 'polypeptide(L)'
;PISCCRILDYELIKANPKVFCGFSDITALLNAIYAQTGLVTFSGPHFSSVGMLKGADYTLENLKIMLMGERVNRLQPSAEWSDDPWFLDQENRHFIKNEGYWQLQGGEAEGTLIGGNLGTFDLLLGTRYRPAFVKNTILFVEDTEGSDILAFERNLQALIYQPDFANVSGILIGRFQKGSKVSREQLEYIVSTKRELKNLPIWANLDFGHSTPLLTIPVGGTGKIADNGLLIQI
;
A
#
# COMPACT_ATOMS: atom_id res chain seq x y z
N PRO A 1 7.23 -8.41 -13.74
CA PRO A 1 7.56 -6.99 -13.45
C PRO A 1 8.97 -6.82 -12.88
N ILE A 2 9.40 -7.65 -11.92
CA ILE A 2 10.73 -7.48 -11.30
C ILE A 2 11.88 -7.53 -12.32
N SER A 3 11.80 -8.37 -13.34
CA SER A 3 12.80 -8.42 -14.40
C SER A 3 12.92 -7.08 -15.15
N CYS A 4 11.84 -6.30 -15.22
CA CYS A 4 11.84 -4.98 -15.84
C CYS A 4 12.73 -3.99 -15.09
N CYS A 5 12.89 -4.12 -13.76
CA CYS A 5 13.76 -3.24 -12.99
C CYS A 5 15.21 -3.22 -13.52
N ARG A 6 15.65 -4.28 -14.17
CA ARG A 6 17.01 -4.41 -14.70
C ARG A 6 17.24 -3.70 -16.04
N ILE A 7 16.16 -3.43 -16.78
CA ILE A 7 16.22 -2.86 -18.13
C ILE A 7 15.79 -1.40 -18.18
N LEU A 8 15.28 -0.84 -17.08
CA LEU A 8 14.91 0.56 -17.01
C LEU A 8 16.15 1.46 -17.03
N ASP A 9 16.08 2.51 -17.82
CA ASP A 9 17.05 3.61 -17.79
C ASP A 9 16.64 4.63 -16.72
N TYR A 10 17.19 4.48 -15.52
CA TYR A 10 16.86 5.33 -14.38
C TYR A 10 17.35 6.78 -14.53
N GLU A 11 18.46 7.00 -15.27
CA GLU A 11 18.93 8.36 -15.57
C GLU A 11 17.97 9.07 -16.50
N LEU A 12 17.46 8.38 -17.52
CA LEU A 12 16.42 8.91 -18.40
C LEU A 12 15.14 9.25 -17.64
N ILE A 13 14.69 8.34 -16.74
CA ILE A 13 13.50 8.56 -15.90
C ILE A 13 13.70 9.79 -15.01
N LYS A 14 14.87 9.91 -14.37
CA LYS A 14 15.20 11.03 -13.49
C LYS A 14 15.25 12.36 -14.24
N ALA A 15 15.79 12.35 -15.47
CA ALA A 15 15.88 13.54 -16.32
C ALA A 15 14.52 13.96 -16.91
N ASN A 16 13.56 13.03 -16.99
CA ASN A 16 12.23 13.26 -17.56
C ASN A 16 11.12 12.78 -16.60
N PRO A 17 10.95 13.41 -15.43
CA PRO A 17 10.01 12.95 -14.43
C PRO A 17 8.57 12.93 -14.96
N LYS A 18 7.88 11.82 -14.76
CA LYS A 18 6.47 11.61 -15.10
C LYS A 18 5.75 11.01 -13.88
N VAL A 19 4.45 11.24 -13.83
CA VAL A 19 3.59 10.50 -12.91
C VAL A 19 3.62 9.02 -13.29
N PHE A 20 3.97 8.17 -12.34
CA PHE A 20 3.95 6.72 -12.50
C PHE A 20 3.05 6.13 -11.40
N CYS A 21 1.93 5.54 -11.81
CA CYS A 21 0.88 5.05 -10.91
C CYS A 21 0.45 3.64 -11.29
N GLY A 22 0.21 2.81 -10.29
CA GLY A 22 -0.28 1.45 -10.43
C GLY A 22 -0.21 0.70 -9.10
N PHE A 23 -0.62 -0.56 -9.07
CA PHE A 23 -0.60 -1.41 -7.88
C PHE A 23 -0.22 -2.86 -8.24
N SER A 24 -0.35 -3.80 -7.31
CA SER A 24 -0.04 -5.21 -7.53
C SER A 24 1.43 -5.39 -7.94
N ASP A 25 1.71 -6.11 -9.00
CA ASP A 25 3.05 -6.33 -9.57
C ASP A 25 3.82 -5.04 -9.90
N ILE A 26 3.10 -3.93 -10.16
CA ILE A 26 3.72 -2.62 -10.41
C ILE A 26 4.46 -2.10 -9.18
N THR A 27 4.17 -2.62 -7.98
CA THR A 27 4.90 -2.35 -6.73
C THR A 27 6.42 -2.45 -6.92
N ALA A 28 6.89 -3.45 -7.69
CA ALA A 28 8.32 -3.60 -7.96
C ALA A 28 8.91 -2.38 -8.70
N LEU A 29 8.20 -1.86 -9.68
CA LEU A 29 8.64 -0.70 -10.46
C LEU A 29 8.53 0.60 -9.66
N LEU A 30 7.44 0.78 -8.90
CA LEU A 30 7.24 1.96 -8.05
C LEU A 30 8.41 2.14 -7.08
N ASN A 31 8.72 1.08 -6.36
CA ASN A 31 9.80 1.09 -5.37
C ASN A 31 11.18 1.17 -6.01
N ALA A 32 11.42 0.50 -7.13
CA ALA A 32 12.68 0.58 -7.85
C ALA A 32 12.97 1.98 -8.41
N ILE A 33 11.96 2.63 -9.00
CA ILE A 33 12.10 4.01 -9.50
C ILE A 33 12.41 4.95 -8.33
N TYR A 34 11.66 4.86 -7.23
CA TYR A 34 11.93 5.67 -6.06
C TYR A 34 13.36 5.42 -5.52
N ALA A 35 13.75 4.16 -5.33
CA ALA A 35 15.06 3.80 -4.80
C ALA A 35 16.23 4.30 -5.66
N GLN A 36 16.09 4.30 -6.99
CA GLN A 36 17.17 4.64 -7.91
C GLN A 36 17.20 6.13 -8.30
N THR A 37 16.07 6.83 -8.22
CA THR A 37 15.95 8.20 -8.73
C THR A 37 15.55 9.22 -7.68
N GLY A 38 14.96 8.80 -6.56
CA GLY A 38 14.31 9.67 -5.58
C GLY A 38 12.96 10.24 -6.03
N LEU A 39 12.47 9.89 -7.22
CA LEU A 39 11.16 10.34 -7.70
C LEU A 39 10.04 9.63 -6.96
N VAL A 40 9.09 10.41 -6.43
CA VAL A 40 7.87 9.88 -5.86
C VAL A 40 7.04 9.20 -6.94
N THR A 41 6.62 7.97 -6.67
CA THR A 41 5.70 7.19 -7.49
C THR A 41 4.42 6.90 -6.70
N PHE A 42 3.40 6.32 -7.33
CA PHE A 42 2.08 6.23 -6.70
C PHE A 42 1.56 4.79 -6.73
N SER A 43 1.35 4.22 -5.56
CA SER A 43 0.53 3.01 -5.42
C SER A 43 -0.93 3.42 -5.47
N GLY A 44 -1.63 3.08 -6.55
CA GLY A 44 -2.98 3.55 -6.81
C GLY A 44 -3.58 2.91 -8.05
N PRO A 45 -4.73 3.40 -8.54
CA PRO A 45 -5.49 2.76 -9.59
C PRO A 45 -4.71 2.69 -10.91
N HIS A 46 -4.98 1.65 -11.68
CA HIS A 46 -4.59 1.56 -13.09
C HIS A 46 -5.45 2.51 -13.93
N PHE A 47 -4.99 2.86 -15.13
CA PHE A 47 -5.76 3.69 -16.06
C PHE A 47 -7.14 3.08 -16.37
N SER A 48 -7.24 1.75 -16.49
CA SER A 48 -8.51 1.05 -16.69
C SER A 48 -9.51 1.27 -15.56
N SER A 49 -9.07 1.50 -14.33
CA SER A 49 -9.96 1.77 -13.19
C SER A 49 -10.77 3.05 -13.35
N VAL A 50 -10.31 4.00 -14.18
CA VAL A 50 -11.03 5.24 -14.52
C VAL A 50 -12.32 4.94 -15.30
N GLY A 51 -12.35 3.83 -16.04
CA GLY A 51 -13.53 3.38 -16.81
C GLY A 51 -14.54 2.55 -16.01
N MET A 52 -14.36 2.43 -14.70
CA MET A 52 -15.28 1.68 -13.85
C MET A 52 -16.64 2.37 -13.73
N LEU A 53 -17.74 1.66 -14.01
CA LEU A 53 -19.08 2.25 -14.02
C LEU A 53 -19.67 2.49 -12.63
N LYS A 54 -19.27 1.67 -11.63
CA LYS A 54 -19.78 1.72 -10.26
C LYS A 54 -18.62 1.68 -9.26
N GLY A 55 -18.68 2.51 -8.21
CA GLY A 55 -17.71 2.52 -7.11
C GLY A 55 -16.36 3.16 -7.44
N ALA A 56 -16.29 3.98 -8.51
CA ALA A 56 -15.07 4.68 -8.91
C ALA A 56 -14.84 6.00 -8.16
N ASP A 57 -15.90 6.65 -7.66
CA ASP A 57 -15.85 8.04 -7.19
C ASP A 57 -14.77 8.28 -6.12
N TYR A 58 -14.77 7.47 -5.07
CA TYR A 58 -13.77 7.56 -4.00
C TYR A 58 -12.34 7.39 -4.55
N THR A 59 -12.13 6.42 -5.46
CA THR A 59 -10.82 6.18 -6.09
C THR A 59 -10.37 7.38 -6.90
N LEU A 60 -11.26 7.95 -7.72
CA LEU A 60 -10.94 9.08 -8.59
C LEU A 60 -10.71 10.37 -7.79
N GLU A 61 -11.47 10.58 -6.72
CA GLU A 61 -11.27 11.71 -5.81
C GLU A 61 -9.89 11.65 -5.14
N ASN A 62 -9.52 10.50 -4.56
CA ASN A 62 -8.21 10.30 -3.95
C ASN A 62 -7.07 10.43 -4.96
N LEU A 63 -7.22 9.89 -6.17
CA LEU A 63 -6.26 10.05 -7.24
C LEU A 63 -6.09 11.55 -7.60
N LYS A 64 -7.20 12.29 -7.73
CA LYS A 64 -7.18 13.72 -8.04
C LYS A 64 -6.52 14.55 -6.96
N ILE A 65 -6.81 14.28 -5.68
CA ILE A 65 -6.18 14.94 -4.55
C ILE A 65 -4.66 14.79 -4.63
N MET A 66 -4.18 13.57 -4.84
CA MET A 66 -2.75 13.27 -4.83
C MET A 66 -2.01 13.74 -6.07
N LEU A 67 -2.61 13.69 -7.25
CA LEU A 67 -1.92 14.03 -8.51
C LEU A 67 -2.13 15.47 -8.98
N MET A 68 -3.28 16.08 -8.64
CA MET A 68 -3.71 17.35 -9.22
C MET A 68 -4.12 18.39 -8.17
N GLY A 69 -4.33 17.97 -6.91
CA GLY A 69 -4.80 18.82 -5.82
C GLY A 69 -3.70 19.33 -4.90
N GLU A 70 -4.05 19.49 -3.62
CA GLU A 70 -3.13 19.96 -2.56
C GLU A 70 -2.06 18.94 -2.18
N ARG A 71 -2.17 17.72 -2.70
CA ARG A 71 -1.25 16.60 -2.43
C ARG A 71 -1.15 16.21 -0.96
N VAL A 72 -2.19 16.53 -0.20
CA VAL A 72 -2.38 16.15 1.18
C VAL A 72 -3.75 15.49 1.28
N ASN A 73 -3.81 14.28 1.79
CA ASN A 73 -5.04 13.54 1.97
C ASN A 73 -5.18 13.03 3.41
N ARG A 74 -6.21 13.50 4.10
CA ARG A 74 -6.63 12.95 5.38
C ARG A 74 -7.54 11.76 5.09
N LEU A 75 -7.04 10.56 5.34
CA LEU A 75 -7.71 9.33 4.97
C LEU A 75 -9.03 9.15 5.73
N GLN A 76 -10.08 8.89 4.99
CA GLN A 76 -11.39 8.50 5.52
C GLN A 76 -11.77 7.15 4.91
N PRO A 77 -12.35 6.23 5.68
CA PRO A 77 -12.86 5.00 5.12
C PRO A 77 -13.93 5.25 4.06
N SER A 78 -13.90 4.49 2.99
CA SER A 78 -15.00 4.46 2.02
C SER A 78 -16.31 4.00 2.69
N ALA A 79 -17.46 4.41 2.16
CA ALA A 79 -18.76 3.97 2.69
C ALA A 79 -19.00 2.46 2.47
N GLU A 80 -18.53 1.96 1.34
CA GLU A 80 -18.72 0.57 0.91
C GLU A 80 -17.53 0.11 0.07
N TRP A 81 -17.39 -1.18 -0.11
CA TRP A 81 -16.33 -1.80 -0.89
C TRP A 81 -16.79 -3.06 -1.62
N SER A 82 -16.06 -3.48 -2.64
CA SER A 82 -16.27 -4.72 -3.39
C SER A 82 -14.93 -5.31 -3.80
N ASP A 83 -14.82 -6.63 -3.82
CA ASP A 83 -13.73 -7.39 -4.42
C ASP A 83 -14.17 -8.17 -5.67
N ASP A 84 -15.38 -7.89 -6.17
CA ASP A 84 -15.83 -8.47 -7.41
C ASP A 84 -14.94 -8.04 -8.59
N PRO A 85 -14.66 -8.93 -9.54
CA PRO A 85 -13.82 -8.64 -10.70
C PRO A 85 -14.56 -7.72 -11.69
N TRP A 86 -14.60 -6.44 -11.38
CA TRP A 86 -15.35 -5.41 -12.12
C TRP A 86 -15.06 -5.40 -13.62
N PHE A 87 -13.89 -5.84 -14.04
CA PHE A 87 -13.48 -5.92 -15.44
C PHE A 87 -14.15 -7.08 -16.20
N LEU A 88 -14.77 -8.03 -15.50
CA LEU A 88 -15.56 -9.13 -16.09
C LEU A 88 -17.05 -8.79 -16.12
N ASP A 89 -17.58 -8.20 -15.05
CA ASP A 89 -19.00 -7.82 -14.94
C ASP A 89 -19.13 -6.53 -14.12
N GLN A 90 -19.45 -5.44 -14.79
CA GLN A 90 -19.63 -4.15 -14.15
C GLN A 90 -21.03 -3.90 -13.61
N GLU A 91 -22.04 -4.61 -14.14
CA GLU A 91 -23.45 -4.37 -13.81
C GLU A 91 -23.85 -5.09 -12.51
N ASN A 92 -23.35 -6.31 -12.29
CA ASN A 92 -23.78 -7.18 -11.20
C ASN A 92 -22.80 -7.20 -10.01
N ARG A 93 -22.10 -6.10 -9.76
CA ARG A 93 -21.20 -5.96 -8.62
C ARG A 93 -21.96 -5.85 -7.29
N HIS A 94 -21.43 -6.52 -6.27
CA HIS A 94 -21.94 -6.48 -4.90
C HIS A 94 -21.06 -5.61 -4.03
N PHE A 95 -21.63 -4.54 -3.49
CA PHE A 95 -20.95 -3.66 -2.54
C PHE A 95 -21.35 -4.02 -1.11
N ILE A 96 -20.37 -4.01 -0.23
CA ILE A 96 -20.49 -4.33 1.19
C ILE A 96 -20.21 -3.06 1.98
N LYS A 97 -21.03 -2.80 3.00
CA LYS A 97 -20.79 -1.68 3.91
C LYS A 97 -19.39 -1.81 4.54
N ASN A 98 -18.62 -0.74 4.47
CA ASN A 98 -17.31 -0.68 5.10
C ASN A 98 -17.46 -0.51 6.63
N GLU A 99 -16.79 -1.35 7.39
CA GLU A 99 -16.74 -1.29 8.86
C GLU A 99 -15.76 -0.22 9.37
N GLY A 100 -15.01 0.41 8.44
CA GLY A 100 -13.96 1.36 8.77
C GLY A 100 -12.58 0.71 8.90
N TYR A 101 -11.59 1.55 9.21
CA TYR A 101 -10.22 1.10 9.44
C TYR A 101 -10.08 0.49 10.83
N TRP A 102 -9.20 -0.51 10.96
CA TRP A 102 -8.94 -1.20 12.21
C TRP A 102 -7.62 -0.70 12.82
N GLN A 103 -7.69 -0.03 13.96
CA GLN A 103 -6.51 0.23 14.77
C GLN A 103 -6.13 -1.05 15.52
N LEU A 104 -5.13 -1.78 15.03
CA LEU A 104 -4.63 -3.01 15.67
C LEU A 104 -3.70 -2.67 16.83
N GLN A 105 -2.94 -1.59 16.70
CA GLN A 105 -2.07 -1.07 17.75
C GLN A 105 -2.02 0.45 17.67
N GLY A 106 -2.24 1.11 18.78
CA GLY A 106 -2.23 2.58 18.90
C GLY A 106 -0.83 3.17 18.90
N GLY A 107 -0.77 4.49 18.81
CA GLY A 107 0.47 5.27 18.83
C GLY A 107 0.54 6.26 17.68
N GLU A 108 1.65 7.00 17.63
CA GLU A 108 1.89 8.02 16.62
C GLU A 108 3.17 7.73 15.83
N ALA A 109 3.12 8.01 14.54
CA ALA A 109 4.28 7.97 13.67
C ALA A 109 4.13 8.98 12.54
N GLU A 110 5.26 9.52 12.10
CA GLU A 110 5.35 10.34 10.90
C GLU A 110 6.62 9.96 10.14
N GLY A 111 6.53 9.70 8.83
CA GLY A 111 7.68 9.24 8.09
C GLY A 111 7.43 8.93 6.63
N THR A 112 8.47 8.44 5.97
CA THR A 112 8.46 8.11 4.54
C THR A 112 7.64 6.85 4.27
N LEU A 113 6.71 6.94 3.33
CA LEU A 113 5.87 5.82 2.88
C LEU A 113 6.63 4.92 1.91
N ILE A 114 6.78 3.65 2.26
CA ILE A 114 7.42 2.62 1.43
C ILE A 114 6.51 1.38 1.44
N GLY A 115 6.33 0.73 0.30
CA GLY A 115 5.55 -0.52 0.28
C GLY A 115 4.73 -0.74 -0.99
N GLY A 116 3.60 -1.44 -0.84
CA GLY A 116 2.69 -1.89 -1.88
C GLY A 116 2.30 -3.35 -1.68
N ASN A 117 2.16 -4.11 -2.77
CA ASN A 117 1.93 -5.55 -2.68
C ASN A 117 3.11 -6.25 -2.01
N LEU A 118 2.83 -6.92 -0.89
CA LEU A 118 3.86 -7.47 0.00
C LEU A 118 4.69 -8.55 -0.69
N GLY A 119 4.03 -9.51 -1.34
CA GLY A 119 4.73 -10.57 -2.05
C GLY A 119 5.62 -10.05 -3.17
N THR A 120 5.17 -9.02 -3.90
CA THR A 120 5.97 -8.37 -4.95
C THR A 120 7.11 -7.54 -4.37
N PHE A 121 6.88 -6.85 -3.25
CA PHE A 121 7.93 -6.09 -2.57
C PHE A 121 9.07 -6.99 -2.08
N ASP A 122 8.74 -8.17 -1.55
CA ASP A 122 9.72 -9.15 -1.10
C ASP A 122 10.66 -9.62 -2.20
N LEU A 123 10.22 -9.64 -3.45
CA LEU A 123 11.08 -9.95 -4.60
C LEU A 123 12.22 -8.93 -4.79
N LEU A 124 12.11 -7.75 -4.20
CA LEU A 124 13.18 -6.75 -4.24
C LEU A 124 14.24 -6.96 -3.16
N LEU A 125 13.98 -7.81 -2.14
CA LEU A 125 14.92 -8.06 -1.04
C LEU A 125 16.25 -8.59 -1.58
N GLY A 126 17.35 -8.08 -1.03
CA GLY A 126 18.69 -8.43 -1.49
C GLY A 126 19.10 -7.81 -2.83
N THR A 127 18.27 -6.97 -3.44
CA THR A 127 18.58 -6.25 -4.68
C THR A 127 18.84 -4.77 -4.44
N ARG A 128 19.53 -4.10 -5.36
CA ARG A 128 19.72 -2.64 -5.35
C ARG A 128 18.42 -1.85 -5.60
N TYR A 129 17.34 -2.54 -6.00
CA TYR A 129 16.07 -1.93 -6.38
C TYR A 129 15.12 -1.75 -5.19
N ARG A 130 15.42 -2.38 -4.05
CA ARG A 130 14.66 -2.17 -2.82
C ARG A 130 15.04 -0.81 -2.21
N PRO A 131 14.07 0.09 -1.95
CA PRO A 131 14.36 1.29 -1.18
C PRO A 131 14.81 0.90 0.24
N ALA A 132 15.83 1.57 0.76
CA ALA A 132 16.21 1.41 2.16
C ALA A 132 15.11 1.94 3.08
N PHE A 133 14.88 1.26 4.19
CA PHE A 133 14.05 1.81 5.24
C PHE A 133 14.86 2.90 5.96
N VAL A 134 14.57 4.15 5.62
CA VAL A 134 15.17 5.31 6.28
C VAL A 134 14.51 5.54 7.64
N LYS A 135 15.17 6.32 8.51
CA LYS A 135 14.62 6.65 9.82
C LYS A 135 13.18 7.17 9.67
N ASN A 136 12.28 6.62 10.48
CA ASN A 136 10.85 6.89 10.44
C ASN A 136 10.18 6.46 9.13
N THR A 137 10.48 5.26 8.63
CA THR A 137 9.73 4.67 7.53
C THR A 137 8.35 4.20 8.02
N ILE A 138 7.30 4.51 7.29
CA ILE A 138 5.99 3.91 7.44
C ILE A 138 5.80 2.90 6.31
N LEU A 139 5.68 1.63 6.67
CA LEU A 139 5.37 0.57 5.71
C LEU A 139 3.88 0.59 5.40
N PHE A 140 3.52 0.49 4.12
CA PHE A 140 2.16 0.17 3.71
C PHE A 140 2.19 -1.11 2.88
N VAL A 141 1.41 -2.10 3.29
CA VAL A 141 1.45 -3.44 2.70
C VAL A 141 0.05 -3.97 2.44
N GLU A 142 -0.13 -4.68 1.35
CA GLU A 142 -1.36 -5.39 1.01
C GLU A 142 -1.02 -6.69 0.29
N ASP A 143 -2.00 -7.58 0.13
CA ASP A 143 -1.79 -8.78 -0.67
C ASP A 143 -3.08 -9.19 -1.40
N THR A 144 -2.96 -10.14 -2.33
CA THR A 144 -4.07 -10.63 -3.16
C THR A 144 -4.79 -11.79 -2.48
N GLU A 145 -5.94 -12.20 -3.05
CA GLU A 145 -6.66 -13.40 -2.61
C GLU A 145 -5.85 -14.71 -2.80
N GLY A 146 -4.80 -14.68 -3.62
CA GLY A 146 -3.86 -15.80 -3.75
C GLY A 146 -2.93 -15.96 -2.54
N SER A 147 -2.88 -14.97 -1.66
CA SER A 147 -2.11 -14.97 -0.42
C SER A 147 -3.03 -15.21 0.78
N ASP A 148 -2.85 -16.33 1.46
CA ASP A 148 -3.50 -16.57 2.75
C ASP A 148 -2.74 -15.89 3.89
N ILE A 149 -3.30 -15.98 5.09
CA ILE A 149 -2.70 -15.37 6.29
C ILE A 149 -1.29 -15.89 6.58
N LEU A 150 -0.99 -17.13 6.25
CA LEU A 150 0.33 -17.74 6.49
C LEU A 150 1.37 -17.18 5.52
N ALA A 151 0.99 -16.99 4.25
CA ALA A 151 1.84 -16.35 3.25
C ALA A 151 2.12 -14.89 3.65
N PHE A 152 1.08 -14.14 4.04
CA PHE A 152 1.22 -12.76 4.52
C PHE A 152 2.15 -12.68 5.73
N GLU A 153 1.97 -13.55 6.73
CA GLU A 153 2.81 -13.59 7.93
C GLU A 153 4.29 -13.85 7.59
N ARG A 154 4.56 -14.82 6.69
CA ARG A 154 5.93 -15.18 6.28
C ARG A 154 6.60 -14.05 5.52
N ASN A 155 5.88 -13.39 4.63
CA ASN A 155 6.38 -12.26 3.86
C ASN A 155 6.63 -11.04 4.78
N LEU A 156 5.72 -10.75 5.71
CA LEU A 156 5.96 -9.72 6.72
C LEU A 156 7.19 -10.03 7.58
N GLN A 157 7.39 -11.31 7.93
CA GLN A 157 8.58 -11.73 8.69
C GLN A 157 9.87 -11.55 7.88
N ALA A 158 9.83 -11.71 6.55
CA ALA A 158 10.98 -11.45 5.70
C ALA A 158 11.40 -9.98 5.72
N LEU A 159 10.42 -9.05 5.77
CA LEU A 159 10.69 -7.62 5.98
C LEU A 159 11.27 -7.34 7.37
N ILE A 160 10.70 -7.94 8.42
CA ILE A 160 11.17 -7.78 9.81
C ILE A 160 12.63 -8.22 9.97
N TYR A 161 13.06 -9.21 9.21
CA TYR A 161 14.46 -9.68 9.24
C TYR A 161 15.43 -8.78 8.47
N GLN A 162 14.96 -7.75 7.78
CA GLN A 162 15.89 -6.83 7.13
C GLN A 162 16.66 -6.01 8.17
N PRO A 163 17.99 -5.81 7.98
CA PRO A 163 18.82 -5.09 8.95
C PRO A 163 18.34 -3.68 9.27
N ASP A 164 17.66 -3.04 8.32
CA ASP A 164 17.14 -1.68 8.44
C ASP A 164 15.68 -1.60 8.93
N PHE A 165 15.05 -2.74 9.29
CA PHE A 165 13.68 -2.76 9.81
C PHE A 165 13.52 -1.94 11.09
N ALA A 166 14.58 -1.80 11.88
CA ALA A 166 14.57 -0.95 13.09
C ALA A 166 14.23 0.54 12.80
N ASN A 167 14.31 0.96 11.55
CA ASN A 167 13.91 2.31 11.09
C ASN A 167 12.40 2.43 10.79
N VAL A 168 11.67 1.33 10.78
CA VAL A 168 10.21 1.34 10.59
C VAL A 168 9.56 1.90 11.86
N SER A 169 8.68 2.88 11.69
CA SER A 169 7.99 3.58 12.77
C SER A 169 6.48 3.34 12.79
N GLY A 170 5.91 2.72 11.75
CA GLY A 170 4.49 2.40 11.69
C GLY A 170 4.14 1.52 10.49
N ILE A 171 2.98 0.87 10.53
CA ILE A 171 2.53 -0.03 9.47
C ILE A 171 1.06 0.25 9.12
N LEU A 172 0.78 0.34 7.83
CA LEU A 172 -0.56 0.40 7.25
C LEU A 172 -0.80 -0.87 6.45
N ILE A 173 -1.89 -1.58 6.73
CA ILE A 173 -2.26 -2.83 6.06
C ILE A 173 -3.53 -2.59 5.25
N GLY A 174 -3.47 -2.86 3.95
CA GLY A 174 -4.59 -2.75 3.03
C GLY A 174 -5.68 -3.78 3.31
N ARG A 175 -6.84 -3.59 2.67
CA ARG A 175 -7.95 -4.51 2.77
C ARG A 175 -7.67 -5.79 2.00
N PHE A 176 -7.84 -6.92 2.68
CA PHE A 176 -7.80 -8.22 2.03
C PHE A 176 -9.10 -8.52 1.29
N GLN A 177 -9.00 -9.21 0.16
CA GLN A 177 -10.14 -9.77 -0.53
C GLN A 177 -10.76 -10.91 0.29
N LYS A 178 -12.05 -11.17 0.10
CA LYS A 178 -12.76 -12.27 0.83
C LYS A 178 -12.12 -13.64 0.60
N GLY A 179 -11.60 -13.87 -0.61
CA GLY A 179 -10.94 -15.13 -0.98
C GLY A 179 -9.73 -15.46 -0.11
N SER A 180 -9.01 -14.46 0.41
CA SER A 180 -7.87 -14.61 1.32
C SER A 180 -8.28 -15.16 2.69
N LYS A 181 -9.55 -15.00 3.10
CA LYS A 181 -10.10 -15.41 4.41
C LYS A 181 -9.32 -14.84 5.60
N VAL A 182 -8.69 -13.68 5.44
CA VAL A 182 -7.95 -13.00 6.50
C VAL A 182 -8.92 -12.25 7.39
N SER A 183 -8.86 -12.51 8.70
CA SER A 183 -9.68 -11.83 9.70
C SER A 183 -8.88 -10.82 10.53
N ARG A 184 -9.60 -9.92 11.19
CA ARG A 184 -9.02 -8.96 12.13
C ARG A 184 -8.26 -9.67 13.26
N GLU A 185 -8.84 -10.71 13.85
CA GLU A 185 -8.26 -11.47 14.96
C GLU A 185 -6.95 -12.15 14.55
N GLN A 186 -6.87 -12.63 13.30
CA GLN A 186 -5.63 -13.20 12.78
C GLN A 186 -4.53 -12.16 12.65
N LEU A 187 -4.86 -10.95 12.17
CA LEU A 187 -3.89 -9.85 12.09
C LEU A 187 -3.46 -9.39 13.49
N GLU A 188 -4.38 -9.26 14.44
CA GLU A 188 -4.08 -8.94 15.84
C GLU A 188 -3.15 -9.99 16.45
N TYR A 189 -3.38 -11.27 16.18
CA TYR A 189 -2.50 -12.36 16.62
C TYR A 189 -1.09 -12.21 16.04
N ILE A 190 -0.94 -11.99 14.71
CA ILE A 190 0.35 -11.80 14.07
C ILE A 190 1.10 -10.63 14.71
N VAL A 191 0.44 -9.48 14.88
CA VAL A 191 1.04 -8.30 15.50
C VAL A 191 1.51 -8.60 16.91
N SER A 192 0.70 -9.29 17.73
CA SER A 192 1.01 -9.59 19.13
C SER A 192 2.19 -10.55 19.32
N THR A 193 2.44 -11.41 18.33
CA THR A 193 3.52 -12.43 18.43
C THR A 193 4.89 -11.93 18.02
N LYS A 194 4.98 -10.76 17.36
CA LYS A 194 6.24 -10.22 16.85
C LYS A 194 6.74 -9.08 17.72
N ARG A 195 7.83 -9.34 18.44
CA ARG A 195 8.41 -8.37 19.39
C ARG A 195 8.83 -7.06 18.71
N GLU A 196 9.27 -7.12 17.46
CA GLU A 196 9.72 -5.99 16.66
C GLU A 196 8.57 -5.02 16.35
N LEU A 197 7.32 -5.50 16.39
CA LEU A 197 6.11 -4.70 16.13
C LEU A 197 5.54 -4.06 17.40
N LYS A 198 6.01 -4.45 18.59
CA LYS A 198 5.37 -4.15 19.89
C LYS A 198 5.03 -2.68 20.15
N ASN A 199 5.80 -1.76 19.59
CA ASN A 199 5.63 -0.32 19.85
C ASN A 199 5.31 0.47 18.58
N LEU A 200 4.96 -0.20 17.49
CA LEU A 200 4.62 0.46 16.23
C LEU A 200 3.12 0.69 16.14
N PRO A 201 2.63 1.90 15.83
CA PRO A 201 1.24 2.07 15.46
C PRO A 201 0.94 1.26 14.19
N ILE A 202 -0.13 0.46 14.24
CA ILE A 202 -0.53 -0.44 13.15
C ILE A 202 -2.01 -0.29 12.89
N TRP A 203 -2.34 0.06 11.65
CA TRP A 203 -3.70 0.16 11.17
C TRP A 203 -3.93 -0.81 10.01
N ALA A 204 -5.11 -1.40 9.93
CA ALA A 204 -5.48 -2.37 8.90
C ALA A 204 -6.86 -2.08 8.29
N ASN A 205 -7.24 -2.86 7.28
CA ASN A 205 -8.47 -2.70 6.53
C ASN A 205 -8.57 -1.34 5.81
N LEU A 206 -7.43 -0.78 5.39
CA LEU A 206 -7.41 0.46 4.63
C LEU A 206 -7.86 0.22 3.18
N ASP A 207 -8.41 1.24 2.56
CA ASP A 207 -8.95 1.18 1.18
C ASP A 207 -7.83 1.14 0.13
N PHE A 208 -6.89 0.22 0.23
CA PHE A 208 -5.90 -0.07 -0.81
C PHE A 208 -5.64 -1.57 -0.91
N GLY A 209 -5.14 -2.03 -2.05
CA GLY A 209 -4.92 -3.43 -2.37
C GLY A 209 -5.74 -3.88 -3.58
N HIS A 210 -6.35 -5.08 -3.50
CA HIS A 210 -7.07 -5.69 -4.62
C HIS A 210 -8.60 -5.59 -4.50
N SER A 211 -9.10 -4.69 -3.69
CA SER A 211 -10.53 -4.36 -3.58
C SER A 211 -10.82 -2.97 -4.15
N THR A 212 -12.07 -2.67 -4.43
CA THR A 212 -12.56 -1.35 -4.81
C THR A 212 -13.33 -0.74 -3.64
N PRO A 213 -13.13 0.52 -3.28
CA PRO A 213 -12.29 1.51 -3.96
C PRO A 213 -10.81 1.47 -3.52
N LEU A 214 -9.98 2.31 -4.18
CA LEU A 214 -8.54 2.40 -3.94
C LEU A 214 -8.11 3.81 -3.55
N LEU A 215 -7.34 3.91 -2.48
CA LEU A 215 -6.51 5.06 -2.17
C LEU A 215 -5.34 5.17 -3.16
N THR A 216 -4.82 6.38 -3.30
CA THR A 216 -3.55 6.64 -3.99
C THR A 216 -2.50 7.01 -2.96
N ILE A 217 -1.50 6.15 -2.77
CA ILE A 217 -0.46 6.29 -1.75
C ILE A 217 0.87 6.64 -2.42
N PRO A 218 1.52 7.76 -2.05
CA PRO A 218 2.80 8.14 -2.64
C PRO A 218 3.95 7.30 -2.05
N VAL A 219 4.62 6.51 -2.87
CA VAL A 219 5.88 5.83 -2.52
C VAL A 219 6.99 6.87 -2.48
N GLY A 220 7.58 7.07 -1.32
CA GLY A 220 8.55 8.15 -1.07
C GLY A 220 7.91 9.46 -0.57
N GLY A 221 6.58 9.53 -0.50
CA GLY A 221 5.87 10.62 0.18
C GLY A 221 5.87 10.44 1.70
N THR A 222 5.15 11.28 2.41
CA THR A 222 5.07 11.27 3.87
C THR A 222 3.73 10.72 4.33
N GLY A 223 3.76 9.83 5.32
CA GLY A 223 2.59 9.37 6.06
C GLY A 223 2.63 9.88 7.49
N LYS A 224 1.45 10.09 8.06
CA LYS A 224 1.27 10.38 9.47
C LYS A 224 0.17 9.50 10.06
N ILE A 225 0.52 8.81 11.12
CA ILE A 225 -0.39 7.96 11.90
C ILE A 225 -0.59 8.66 13.24
N ALA A 226 -1.83 8.84 13.66
CA ALA A 226 -2.18 9.34 14.98
C ALA A 226 -3.46 8.64 15.46
N ASP A 227 -3.74 8.65 16.76
CA ASP A 227 -4.94 7.99 17.30
C ASP A 227 -6.25 8.58 16.74
N ASN A 228 -6.22 9.81 16.25
CA ASN A 228 -7.37 10.52 15.68
C ASN A 228 -7.42 10.44 14.14
N GLY A 229 -6.57 9.64 13.49
CA GLY A 229 -6.62 9.44 12.05
C GLY A 229 -5.29 9.32 11.34
N LEU A 230 -5.39 9.15 10.04
CA LEU A 230 -4.28 8.93 9.12
C LEU A 230 -4.21 10.05 8.08
N LEU A 231 -3.00 10.45 7.71
CA LEU A 231 -2.75 11.45 6.67
C LEU A 231 -1.61 10.97 5.78
N ILE A 232 -1.74 11.22 4.48
CA ILE A 232 -0.67 11.02 3.50
C ILE A 232 -0.44 12.31 2.71
N GLN A 233 0.81 12.58 2.34
CA GLN A 233 1.17 13.75 1.53
C GLN A 233 2.43 13.50 0.69
N ILE A 234 2.62 14.32 -0.34
CA ILE A 234 3.82 14.38 -1.17
C ILE A 234 4.70 15.54 -0.69
#